data_aa48d6c4d6e61422810f46a4b586daa3
#
_entry.id   aa48d6c4d6e61422810f46a4b586daa3
#
_cell.length_a   1.000
_cell.length_b   1.000
_cell.length_c   1.000
_cell.angle_alpha   90.00
_cell.angle_beta   90.00
_cell.angle_gamma   90.00
#
_symmetry.space_group_name_H-M   'P 1'
#
loop_
_entity.id
_entity.type
_entity.pdbx_description
1 polymer ?
#
loop_
_entity_poly.entity_id
_entity_poly.type
_entity_poly.pdbx_seq_one_letter_code
_entity_poly.pdbx_strand_id
1 'polypeptide(L)'
;MAYKRIVFASLVFVMCFVSCNNSNKTNSEAPTKDTLTNSKEKDMKSYISMFEIPATDISRAINFYQALLDIKIEKMDVQGMQMGILPYEGQMVTGVIIQADGYKPSADGVTMYLNAGENLQVVLDRVEKNGGQIILPKTAHADESGYFAIFLDSEGNKMALNSPR
;
A
#
# COMPACT_ATOMS: atom_id res chain seq x y z
N MET A 1 49.25 -9.28 1.68
CA MET A 1 48.20 -9.32 0.67
C MET A 1 47.54 -7.96 0.63
N ALA A 2 47.54 -7.32 -0.53
CA ALA A 2 47.54 -5.87 -0.68
C ALA A 2 46.16 -5.22 -0.61
N TYR A 3 46.02 -4.26 0.30
CA TYR A 3 44.88 -3.34 0.41
C TYR A 3 45.10 -2.16 -0.54
N LYS A 4 44.27 -2.04 -1.59
CA LYS A 4 44.27 -0.86 -2.47
C LYS A 4 43.44 0.26 -1.88
N ARG A 5 44.13 1.33 -1.44
CA ARG A 5 43.54 2.61 -1.04
C ARG A 5 43.14 3.39 -2.29
N ILE A 6 41.86 3.78 -2.36
CA ILE A 6 41.33 4.72 -3.35
C ILE A 6 41.36 6.10 -2.71
N VAL A 7 42.12 7.01 -3.34
CA VAL A 7 42.27 8.42 -2.95
C VAL A 7 41.16 9.20 -3.66
N PHE A 8 40.30 9.89 -2.90
CA PHE A 8 39.33 10.87 -3.43
C PHE A 8 40.05 12.22 -3.61
N ALA A 9 40.11 12.70 -4.85
CA ALA A 9 40.55 14.06 -5.17
C ALA A 9 39.37 15.03 -5.04
N SER A 10 39.52 15.99 -4.12
CA SER A 10 38.60 17.09 -3.88
C SER A 10 38.80 18.17 -4.94
N LEU A 11 37.77 18.49 -5.73
CA LEU A 11 37.76 19.59 -6.68
C LEU A 11 36.99 20.78 -6.04
N VAL A 12 37.76 21.79 -5.66
CA VAL A 12 37.24 23.06 -5.15
C VAL A 12 36.86 23.95 -6.35
N PHE A 13 35.59 24.32 -6.45
CA PHE A 13 35.08 25.26 -7.45
C PHE A 13 34.87 26.63 -6.78
N VAL A 14 35.71 27.57 -7.18
CA VAL A 14 35.64 28.99 -6.74
C VAL A 14 34.65 29.73 -7.67
N MET A 15 33.57 30.26 -7.13
CA MET A 15 32.66 31.15 -7.85
C MET A 15 32.94 32.62 -7.47
N CYS A 16 33.33 33.37 -8.49
CA CYS A 16 33.49 34.83 -8.40
C CYS A 16 32.12 35.53 -8.38
N PHE A 17 31.93 36.40 -7.40
CA PHE A 17 30.81 37.37 -7.36
C PHE A 17 31.14 38.58 -8.20
N VAL A 18 30.29 38.90 -9.18
CA VAL A 18 30.26 40.20 -9.85
C VAL A 18 29.05 40.95 -9.33
N SER A 19 29.35 42.05 -8.63
CA SER A 19 28.39 43.04 -8.15
C SER A 19 28.11 44.04 -9.28
N CYS A 20 26.84 44.23 -9.66
CA CYS A 20 26.42 45.41 -10.42
C CYS A 20 25.28 46.10 -9.67
N ASN A 21 25.60 47.28 -9.16
CA ASN A 21 24.72 48.24 -8.56
C ASN A 21 24.06 49.09 -9.67
N ASN A 22 22.73 49.19 -9.70
CA ASN A 22 22.09 50.31 -10.39
C ASN A 22 20.81 50.75 -9.66
N SER A 23 20.85 52.01 -9.23
CA SER A 23 19.74 52.74 -8.62
C SER A 23 18.83 53.32 -9.71
N ASN A 24 17.50 53.25 -9.58
CA ASN A 24 16.60 54.40 -9.59
C ASN A 24 15.10 54.08 -9.64
N LYS A 25 14.39 54.84 -8.75
CA LYS A 25 13.06 55.46 -8.86
C LYS A 25 11.79 54.64 -8.70
N THR A 26 11.23 54.83 -7.49
CA THR A 26 9.84 55.21 -7.14
C THR A 26 8.76 55.03 -8.22
N ASN A 27 7.81 54.17 -7.95
CA ASN A 27 6.40 54.50 -8.05
C ASN A 27 5.59 53.65 -7.07
N SER A 28 4.71 54.33 -6.33
CA SER A 28 3.82 53.81 -5.32
C SER A 28 2.63 53.13 -6.02
N GLU A 29 2.45 51.85 -5.84
CA GLU A 29 1.17 51.19 -5.99
C GLU A 29 0.95 50.25 -4.80
N ALA A 30 -0.27 50.32 -4.27
CA ALA A 30 -0.71 49.60 -3.07
C ALA A 30 -0.54 48.08 -3.20
N PRO A 31 -0.21 47.38 -2.13
CA PRO A 31 -0.12 45.91 -2.19
C PRO A 31 -1.50 45.31 -2.35
N THR A 32 -1.75 44.78 -3.52
CA THR A 32 -2.83 43.79 -3.74
C THR A 32 -2.55 42.64 -2.80
N LYS A 33 -3.48 42.37 -1.92
CA LYS A 33 -3.49 41.26 -1.01
C LYS A 33 -3.62 39.97 -1.82
N ASP A 34 -2.51 39.45 -2.32
CA ASP A 34 -2.45 38.06 -2.75
C ASP A 34 -2.64 37.19 -1.52
N THR A 35 -3.86 36.77 -1.34
CA THR A 35 -4.23 35.70 -0.45
C THR A 35 -3.59 34.42 -0.99
N LEU A 36 -2.33 34.18 -0.63
CA LEU A 36 -1.73 32.86 -0.70
C LEU A 36 -2.56 31.98 0.22
N THR A 37 -3.55 31.34 -0.35
CA THR A 37 -4.16 30.15 0.24
C THR A 37 -3.07 29.11 0.33
N ASN A 38 -2.32 29.17 1.42
CA ASN A 38 -1.46 28.10 1.86
C ASN A 38 -2.40 26.96 2.33
N SER A 39 -3.04 26.30 1.37
CA SER A 39 -3.61 24.99 1.60
C SER A 39 -2.41 24.07 1.88
N LYS A 40 -2.00 23.98 3.16
CA LYS A 40 -1.31 22.79 3.64
C LYS A 40 -2.20 21.63 3.24
N GLU A 41 -1.90 21.04 2.10
CA GLU A 41 -2.35 19.71 1.76
C GLU A 41 -1.95 18.86 2.97
N LYS A 42 -2.94 18.55 3.80
CA LYS A 42 -2.74 17.71 4.97
C LYS A 42 -2.37 16.37 4.37
N ASP A 43 -1.07 16.07 4.37
CA ASP A 43 -0.55 14.76 4.01
C ASP A 43 -1.36 13.73 4.78
N MET A 44 -2.37 13.15 4.14
CA MET A 44 -3.22 12.13 4.75
C MET A 44 -2.40 10.86 4.83
N LYS A 45 -1.61 10.76 5.88
CA LYS A 45 -0.87 9.54 6.19
C LYS A 45 -1.85 8.52 6.74
N SER A 46 -1.93 7.36 6.08
CA SER A 46 -2.59 6.20 6.68
C SER A 46 -1.85 5.81 7.96
N TYR A 47 -2.58 5.42 8.99
CA TYR A 47 -1.98 4.81 10.19
C TYR A 47 -1.49 3.38 9.94
N ILE A 48 -1.92 2.77 8.84
CA ILE A 48 -1.47 1.45 8.40
C ILE A 48 -0.59 1.67 7.16
N SER A 49 0.65 1.20 7.22
CA SER A 49 1.58 1.25 6.09
C SER A 49 1.57 -0.04 5.28
N MET A 50 1.44 -1.17 5.96
CA MET A 50 1.51 -2.50 5.37
C MET A 50 0.78 -3.51 6.26
N PHE A 51 0.28 -4.59 5.66
CA PHE A 51 -0.19 -5.76 6.38
C PHE A 51 0.40 -7.04 5.76
N GLU A 52 0.49 -8.09 6.57
CA GLU A 52 1.02 -9.39 6.15
C GLU A 52 -0.06 -10.46 6.27
N ILE A 53 -0.11 -11.34 5.28
CA ILE A 53 -1.03 -12.47 5.22
C ILE A 53 -0.19 -13.74 5.30
N PRO A 54 -0.19 -14.48 6.42
CA PRO A 54 0.54 -15.72 6.57
C PRO A 54 0.06 -16.79 5.58
N ALA A 55 0.99 -17.55 5.02
CA ALA A 55 0.70 -18.70 4.17
C ALA A 55 1.56 -19.91 4.54
N THR A 56 1.00 -21.10 4.38
CA THR A 56 1.74 -22.37 4.42
C THR A 56 2.15 -22.83 3.02
N ASP A 57 1.45 -22.36 1.99
CA ASP A 57 1.77 -22.54 0.58
C ASP A 57 1.63 -21.22 -0.16
N ILE A 58 2.77 -20.58 -0.40
CA ILE A 58 2.83 -19.25 -1.05
C ILE A 58 2.21 -19.25 -2.44
N SER A 59 2.34 -20.36 -3.21
CA SER A 59 1.84 -20.41 -4.57
C SER A 59 0.31 -20.55 -4.57
N ARG A 60 -0.24 -21.33 -3.67
CA ARG A 60 -1.70 -21.46 -3.49
C ARG A 60 -2.30 -20.14 -3.04
N ALA A 61 -1.70 -19.48 -2.05
CA ALA A 61 -2.15 -18.21 -1.54
C ALA A 61 -2.10 -17.10 -2.62
N ILE A 62 -1.01 -16.99 -3.38
CA ILE A 62 -0.90 -16.05 -4.50
C ILE A 62 -2.00 -16.30 -5.53
N ASN A 63 -2.21 -17.55 -5.95
CA ASN A 63 -3.24 -17.90 -6.93
C ASN A 63 -4.65 -17.52 -6.43
N PHE A 64 -4.92 -17.76 -5.14
CA PHE A 64 -6.17 -17.37 -4.50
C PHE A 64 -6.42 -15.86 -4.60
N TYR A 65 -5.47 -15.03 -4.13
CA TYR A 65 -5.65 -13.58 -4.11
C TYR A 65 -5.63 -12.95 -5.50
N GLN A 66 -4.86 -13.51 -6.44
CA GLN A 66 -4.92 -13.08 -7.84
C GLN A 66 -6.31 -13.30 -8.43
N ALA A 67 -6.88 -14.51 -8.23
CA ALA A 67 -8.21 -14.82 -8.74
C ALA A 67 -9.32 -14.05 -8.01
N LEU A 68 -9.17 -13.86 -6.69
CA LEU A 68 -10.15 -13.15 -5.87
C LEU A 68 -10.28 -11.68 -6.29
N LEU A 69 -9.15 -10.97 -6.36
CA LEU A 69 -9.09 -9.53 -6.54
C LEU A 69 -8.90 -9.10 -8.01
N ASP A 70 -8.68 -10.05 -8.91
CA ASP A 70 -8.37 -9.79 -10.32
C ASP A 70 -7.13 -8.92 -10.51
N ILE A 71 -6.06 -9.28 -9.80
CA ILE A 71 -4.77 -8.56 -9.79
C ILE A 71 -3.63 -9.51 -10.13
N LYS A 72 -2.48 -8.95 -10.47
CA LYS A 72 -1.23 -9.71 -10.63
C LYS A 72 -0.35 -9.53 -9.39
N ILE A 73 0.12 -10.63 -8.80
CA ILE A 73 0.99 -10.65 -7.62
C ILE A 73 2.35 -11.19 -8.02
N GLU A 74 3.40 -10.45 -7.70
CA GLU A 74 4.77 -10.89 -7.95
C GLU A 74 5.27 -11.74 -6.79
N LYS A 75 5.78 -12.94 -7.13
CA LYS A 75 6.43 -13.82 -6.15
C LYS A 75 7.90 -13.46 -6.03
N MET A 76 8.38 -13.34 -4.80
CA MET A 76 9.77 -13.08 -4.47
C MET A 76 10.28 -14.09 -3.45
N ASP A 77 11.58 -14.37 -3.47
CA ASP A 77 12.29 -15.09 -2.41
C ASP A 77 13.37 -14.17 -1.85
N VAL A 78 13.31 -13.91 -0.56
CA VAL A 78 14.26 -13.06 0.15
C VAL A 78 14.78 -13.82 1.36
N GLN A 79 16.01 -14.30 1.28
CA GLN A 79 16.68 -15.02 2.37
C GLN A 79 15.88 -16.22 2.91
N GLY A 80 15.22 -16.97 2.03
CA GLY A 80 14.40 -18.14 2.37
C GLY A 80 12.95 -17.82 2.79
N MET A 81 12.58 -16.56 2.87
CA MET A 81 11.18 -16.14 2.99
C MET A 81 10.56 -16.02 1.61
N GLN A 82 9.47 -16.73 1.37
CA GLN A 82 8.73 -16.61 0.12
C GLN A 82 7.61 -15.59 0.31
N MET A 83 7.52 -14.62 -0.59
CA MET A 83 6.58 -13.52 -0.51
C MET A 83 5.83 -13.32 -1.81
N GLY A 84 4.57 -12.87 -1.69
CA GLY A 84 3.77 -12.36 -2.79
C GLY A 84 3.35 -10.92 -2.48
N ILE A 85 3.81 -9.96 -3.28
CA ILE A 85 3.53 -8.53 -3.05
C ILE A 85 2.29 -8.14 -3.84
N LEU A 86 1.25 -7.65 -3.15
CA LEU A 86 0.08 -7.05 -3.78
C LEU A 86 0.47 -5.75 -4.48
N PRO A 87 -0.17 -5.40 -5.61
CA PRO A 87 0.09 -4.12 -6.28
C PRO A 87 -0.03 -2.94 -5.30
N TYR A 88 0.94 -2.06 -5.31
CA TYR A 88 1.03 -0.92 -4.37
C TYR A 88 0.97 0.45 -5.09
N GLU A 89 1.02 0.48 -6.41
CA GLU A 89 0.94 1.73 -7.17
C GLU A 89 -0.40 2.43 -6.92
N GLY A 90 -0.34 3.69 -6.49
CA GLY A 90 -1.52 4.48 -6.14
C GLY A 90 -2.23 4.04 -4.85
N GLN A 91 -1.63 3.13 -4.08
CA GLN A 91 -2.16 2.67 -2.79
C GLN A 91 -1.41 3.32 -1.64
N MET A 92 -2.14 3.68 -0.57
CA MET A 92 -1.53 4.15 0.68
C MET A 92 -1.05 2.99 1.57
N VAL A 93 -1.62 1.81 1.38
CA VAL A 93 -1.34 0.60 2.15
C VAL A 93 -1.12 -0.54 1.17
N THR A 94 -0.09 -1.34 1.40
CA THR A 94 0.14 -2.55 0.62
C THR A 94 -0.02 -3.81 1.47
N GLY A 95 -0.28 -4.94 0.82
CA GLY A 95 -0.32 -6.25 1.44
C GLY A 95 0.83 -7.13 0.94
N VAL A 96 1.31 -8.00 1.82
CA VAL A 96 2.31 -9.03 1.49
C VAL A 96 1.79 -10.38 1.96
N ILE A 97 1.71 -11.34 1.06
CA ILE A 97 1.51 -12.74 1.41
C ILE A 97 2.88 -13.31 1.76
N ILE A 98 3.00 -13.99 2.90
CA ILE A 98 4.30 -14.43 3.39
C ILE A 98 4.28 -15.89 3.88
N GLN A 99 5.23 -16.69 3.39
CA GLN A 99 5.54 -18.02 3.89
C GLN A 99 6.94 -18.01 4.47
N ALA A 100 7.05 -18.10 5.78
CA ALA A 100 8.32 -18.10 6.51
C ALA A 100 8.14 -18.79 7.88
N ASP A 101 9.25 -19.11 8.53
CA ASP A 101 9.23 -19.64 9.88
C ASP A 101 8.57 -18.65 10.85
N GLY A 102 7.64 -19.14 11.66
CA GLY A 102 6.87 -18.34 12.61
C GLY A 102 5.59 -17.72 12.04
N TYR A 103 5.40 -17.70 10.72
CA TYR A 103 4.16 -17.24 10.10
C TYR A 103 3.16 -18.40 10.03
N LYS A 104 2.04 -18.25 10.74
CA LYS A 104 0.98 -19.26 10.80
C LYS A 104 -0.35 -18.65 10.42
N PRO A 105 -1.03 -19.16 9.38
CA PRO A 105 -2.40 -18.78 9.08
C PRO A 105 -3.32 -19.01 10.28
N SER A 106 -4.29 -18.13 10.49
CA SER A 106 -5.21 -18.21 11.61
C SER A 106 -6.56 -17.56 11.29
N ALA A 107 -7.61 -18.16 11.79
CA ALA A 107 -8.94 -17.56 11.84
C ALA A 107 -9.12 -16.60 13.02
N ASP A 108 -8.17 -16.56 13.94
CA ASP A 108 -8.17 -15.68 15.11
C ASP A 108 -7.32 -14.44 14.87
N GLY A 109 -7.58 -13.36 15.59
CA GLY A 109 -6.84 -12.11 15.53
C GLY A 109 -7.51 -11.02 14.73
N VAL A 110 -6.69 -10.09 14.21
CA VAL A 110 -7.18 -8.93 13.44
C VAL A 110 -7.79 -9.38 12.13
N THR A 111 -8.98 -8.88 11.80
CA THR A 111 -9.60 -9.12 10.49
C THR A 111 -9.31 -7.94 9.57
N MET A 112 -8.67 -8.22 8.43
CA MET A 112 -8.41 -7.21 7.39
C MET A 112 -9.60 -7.15 6.43
N TYR A 113 -10.14 -5.94 6.22
CA TYR A 113 -11.19 -5.69 5.24
C TYR A 113 -10.56 -5.24 3.93
N LEU A 114 -10.66 -6.07 2.91
CA LEU A 114 -10.20 -5.77 1.56
C LEU A 114 -11.27 -4.96 0.83
N ASN A 115 -10.83 -3.99 0.05
CA ASN A 115 -11.73 -3.23 -0.81
C ASN A 115 -12.17 -4.11 -1.99
N ALA A 116 -13.46 -4.39 -2.06
CA ALA A 116 -14.07 -5.22 -3.11
C ALA A 116 -14.66 -4.38 -4.26
N GLY A 117 -14.25 -3.11 -4.39
CA GLY A 117 -14.77 -2.20 -5.42
C GLY A 117 -16.23 -1.83 -5.19
N GLU A 118 -16.98 -1.67 -6.26
CA GLU A 118 -18.37 -1.19 -6.22
C GLU A 118 -19.37 -2.20 -5.64
N ASN A 119 -19.12 -3.51 -5.83
CA ASN A 119 -20.04 -4.57 -5.41
C ASN A 119 -19.28 -5.80 -4.94
N LEU A 120 -19.25 -6.02 -3.64
CA LEU A 120 -18.50 -7.14 -3.05
C LEU A 120 -19.00 -8.52 -3.49
N GLN A 121 -20.25 -8.66 -3.93
CA GLN A 121 -20.76 -9.97 -4.33
C GLN A 121 -19.96 -10.57 -5.48
N VAL A 122 -19.51 -9.73 -6.41
CA VAL A 122 -18.67 -10.16 -7.55
C VAL A 122 -17.35 -10.79 -7.09
N VAL A 123 -16.75 -10.23 -6.03
CA VAL A 123 -15.52 -10.75 -5.42
C VAL A 123 -15.83 -11.96 -4.55
N LEU A 124 -16.88 -11.89 -3.75
CA LEU A 124 -17.31 -12.96 -2.83
C LEU A 124 -17.60 -14.29 -3.57
N ASP A 125 -18.21 -14.22 -4.75
CA ASP A 125 -18.50 -15.38 -5.59
C ASP A 125 -17.26 -16.14 -6.06
N ARG A 126 -16.08 -15.53 -5.95
CA ARG A 126 -14.79 -16.13 -6.30
C ARG A 126 -14.14 -16.88 -5.13
N VAL A 127 -14.56 -16.61 -3.89
CA VAL A 127 -13.93 -17.17 -2.68
C VAL A 127 -13.91 -18.71 -2.73
N GLU A 128 -15.09 -19.34 -2.78
CA GLU A 128 -15.20 -20.81 -2.74
C GLU A 128 -14.66 -21.47 -3.99
N LYS A 129 -14.79 -20.83 -5.15
CA LYS A 129 -14.23 -21.33 -6.42
C LYS A 129 -12.71 -21.46 -6.41
N ASN A 130 -12.03 -20.69 -5.53
CA ASN A 130 -10.58 -20.66 -5.43
C ASN A 130 -10.05 -21.26 -4.11
N GLY A 131 -10.89 -22.03 -3.40
CA GLY A 131 -10.47 -22.80 -2.23
C GLY A 131 -10.58 -22.07 -0.89
N GLY A 132 -11.26 -20.93 -0.83
CA GLY A 132 -11.67 -20.28 0.41
C GLY A 132 -13.03 -20.79 0.91
N GLN A 133 -13.50 -20.22 2.03
CA GLN A 133 -14.79 -20.56 2.63
C GLN A 133 -15.52 -19.30 3.08
N ILE A 134 -16.76 -19.10 2.68
CA ILE A 134 -17.60 -18.01 3.15
C ILE A 134 -18.08 -18.31 4.57
N ILE A 135 -17.76 -17.43 5.52
CA ILE A 135 -18.18 -17.54 6.94
C ILE A 135 -19.42 -16.66 7.18
N LEU A 136 -19.43 -15.44 6.67
CA LEU A 136 -20.56 -14.55 6.70
C LEU A 136 -20.83 -14.04 5.27
N PRO A 137 -22.03 -14.27 4.71
CA PRO A 137 -22.36 -13.77 3.38
C PRO A 137 -22.47 -12.25 3.38
N LYS A 138 -22.70 -11.66 2.20
CA LYS A 138 -22.92 -10.22 2.04
C LYS A 138 -23.95 -9.71 3.02
N THR A 139 -23.54 -8.81 3.90
CA THR A 139 -24.33 -8.26 5.00
C THR A 139 -24.24 -6.74 4.98
N ALA A 140 -25.34 -6.04 5.16
CA ALA A 140 -25.34 -4.58 5.26
C ALA A 140 -24.70 -4.13 6.57
N HIS A 141 -23.96 -3.02 6.54
CA HIS A 141 -23.54 -2.32 7.76
C HIS A 141 -24.78 -1.70 8.45
N ALA A 142 -24.75 -1.65 9.78
CA ALA A 142 -25.86 -1.12 10.58
C ALA A 142 -26.11 0.38 10.36
N ASP A 143 -25.11 1.11 9.89
CA ASP A 143 -25.15 2.53 9.59
C ASP A 143 -25.44 2.84 8.11
N GLU A 144 -25.81 1.80 7.35
CA GLU A 144 -26.12 1.89 5.91
C GLU A 144 -24.94 2.37 5.04
N SER A 145 -23.70 2.33 5.56
CA SER A 145 -22.50 2.78 4.84
C SER A 145 -22.05 1.84 3.73
N GLY A 146 -22.71 0.69 3.55
CA GLY A 146 -22.40 -0.30 2.55
C GLY A 146 -22.55 -1.72 3.06
N TYR A 147 -21.73 -2.63 2.55
CA TYR A 147 -21.81 -4.06 2.82
C TYR A 147 -20.46 -4.62 3.17
N PHE A 148 -20.46 -5.70 3.94
CA PHE A 148 -19.31 -6.50 4.24
C PHE A 148 -19.62 -8.00 4.14
N ALA A 149 -18.57 -8.80 4.02
CA ALA A 149 -18.63 -10.26 4.10
C ALA A 149 -17.37 -10.76 4.81
N ILE A 150 -17.44 -11.93 5.45
CA ILE A 150 -16.31 -12.56 6.12
C ILE A 150 -16.06 -13.94 5.49
N PHE A 151 -14.79 -14.25 5.24
CA PHE A 151 -14.38 -15.52 4.64
C PHE A 151 -13.07 -16.01 5.24
N LEU A 152 -12.79 -17.29 5.07
CA LEU A 152 -11.46 -17.87 5.19
C LEU A 152 -10.82 -17.92 3.81
N ASP A 153 -9.58 -17.47 3.71
CA ASP A 153 -8.79 -17.63 2.48
C ASP A 153 -8.34 -19.08 2.26
N SER A 154 -7.58 -19.33 1.20
CA SER A 154 -7.08 -20.68 0.87
C SER A 154 -6.10 -21.25 1.91
N GLU A 155 -5.59 -20.41 2.81
CA GLU A 155 -4.69 -20.81 3.88
C GLU A 155 -5.39 -20.95 5.25
N GLY A 156 -6.65 -20.46 5.36
CA GLY A 156 -7.44 -20.46 6.58
C GLY A 156 -7.34 -19.16 7.39
N ASN A 157 -6.80 -18.07 6.82
CA ASN A 157 -6.86 -16.77 7.47
C ASN A 157 -8.27 -16.18 7.37
N LYS A 158 -8.75 -15.60 8.47
CA LYS A 158 -10.01 -14.86 8.47
C LYS A 158 -9.81 -13.47 7.87
N MET A 159 -10.48 -13.25 6.75
CA MET A 159 -10.46 -12.02 5.98
C MET A 159 -11.88 -11.48 5.81
N ALA A 160 -12.01 -10.23 5.41
CA ALA A 160 -13.28 -9.63 5.07
C ALA A 160 -13.22 -8.85 3.75
N LEU A 161 -14.38 -8.65 3.15
CA LEU A 161 -14.60 -7.75 2.02
C LEU A 161 -15.46 -6.58 2.47
N ASN A 162 -15.25 -5.41 1.88
CA ASN A 162 -16.08 -4.23 2.08
C ASN A 162 -16.35 -3.55 0.73
N SER A 163 -17.57 -3.06 0.54
CA SER A 163 -17.97 -2.26 -0.63
C SER A 163 -19.18 -1.39 -0.33
N PRO A 164 -19.42 -0.34 -1.14
CA PRO A 164 -20.66 0.46 -1.01
C PRO A 164 -21.91 -0.31 -1.46
N ARG A 165 -21.76 -1.36 -2.28
CA ARG A 165 -22.85 -2.20 -2.81
C ARG A 165 -22.52 -3.67 -2.82
#